data_cb32f05ad98019c3c4913b4ec9964890
#
_entry.id   cb32f05ad98019c3c4913b4ec9964890
#
_cell.length_a   1.000
_cell.length_b   1.000
_cell.length_c   1.000
_cell.angle_alpha   90.00
_cell.angle_beta   90.00
_cell.angle_gamma   90.00
#
_symmetry.space_group_name_H-M   'P 1'
#
loop_
_entity.id
_entity.type
_entity.pdbx_description
1 polymer ?
#
loop_
_entity_poly.entity_id
_entity_poly.type
_entity_poly.pdbx_seq_one_letter_code
_entity_poly.pdbx_strand_id
1 'polypeptide(L)'
;MKKIIFFFLTFSLLAACDDFLEESPPTGLTSDKLNDLVTMRALNNGAYKNFREFYAYATTIPSLAIGDSFMLPNDGAGNYIQATTWTTTGFSQVLTGNMYTSAMSAFHNVNYIINADLTNMAGTENEKNAVLGDAHLIKAILNFTVDKFFTRNASGNSFPLLNTVVGPNEKVSLSTSIALRAQAETDIELARQYLKQSAGVNTYMAATAFAAKIYFFHKNYDLAYELANEVINSGQFSLESDMSNIYLNGDTSTETILTIVTDLTDTTPSNWGGYATVNFDRFEASKSTGLFTLNPYSLVAQLRNADPSDLRFTQLFEEKDGFVFMASKYPTNETDQIIVRLPEMYLTRAESNIMNSNSVTSTDVADINVVKNRAGAADTITGTPSASAMLDIIYNERSKELCFELFDRLLNSVRLEKDIVDQNGSTYSYGDYINKLYYPFPQEEIDYHNFEE
;
A
#
# COMPACT_ATOMS: atom_id res chain seq x y z
N MET A 1 -27.88 -30.12 -65.04
CA MET A 1 -26.46 -29.78 -64.69
C MET A 1 -26.28 -28.51 -63.81
N LYS A 2 -27.06 -27.45 -63.99
CA LYS A 2 -26.89 -26.22 -63.17
C LYS A 2 -27.27 -26.36 -61.67
N LYS A 3 -28.11 -27.29 -61.26
CA LYS A 3 -28.51 -27.50 -59.87
C LYS A 3 -27.51 -28.34 -59.05
N ILE A 4 -26.70 -29.16 -59.71
CA ILE A 4 -25.69 -30.00 -59.06
C ILE A 4 -24.43 -29.14 -58.69
N ILE A 5 -24.09 -28.17 -59.54
CA ILE A 5 -22.98 -27.26 -59.33
C ILE A 5 -23.27 -26.35 -58.16
N PHE A 6 -24.49 -25.94 -57.87
CA PHE A 6 -24.88 -25.11 -56.76
C PHE A 6 -24.79 -25.87 -55.38
N PHE A 7 -25.04 -27.17 -55.40
CA PHE A 7 -24.99 -28.00 -54.22
C PHE A 7 -23.53 -28.34 -53.82
N PHE A 8 -22.61 -28.42 -54.76
CA PHE A 8 -21.19 -28.62 -54.49
C PHE A 8 -20.50 -27.34 -54.00
N LEU A 9 -20.97 -26.15 -54.41
CA LEU A 9 -20.40 -24.89 -53.98
C LEU A 9 -20.83 -24.51 -52.54
N THR A 10 -22.00 -24.97 -52.08
CA THR A 10 -22.47 -24.77 -50.71
C THR A 10 -21.84 -25.74 -49.71
N PHE A 11 -21.35 -26.90 -50.14
CA PHE A 11 -20.70 -27.87 -49.26
C PHE A 11 -19.22 -27.56 -49.04
N SER A 12 -18.58 -26.85 -49.97
CA SER A 12 -17.18 -26.39 -49.81
C SER A 12 -17.03 -25.16 -48.89
N LEU A 13 -18.11 -24.47 -48.53
CA LEU A 13 -18.09 -23.34 -47.58
C LEU A 13 -18.22 -23.77 -46.09
N LEU A 14 -18.54 -25.03 -45.83
CA LEU A 14 -18.65 -25.56 -44.46
C LEU A 14 -17.37 -26.23 -43.97
N ALA A 15 -16.36 -26.42 -44.82
CA ALA A 15 -15.09 -27.03 -44.43
C ALA A 15 -13.96 -26.01 -44.12
N ALA A 16 -14.26 -24.70 -44.17
CA ALA A 16 -13.25 -23.65 -44.03
C ALA A 16 -13.23 -22.99 -42.63
N CYS A 17 -13.92 -23.56 -41.63
CA CYS A 17 -14.03 -22.92 -40.31
C CYS A 17 -13.35 -23.67 -39.17
N ASP A 18 -12.69 -24.80 -39.40
CA ASP A 18 -12.01 -25.51 -38.30
C ASP A 18 -10.63 -24.94 -37.95
N ASP A 19 -9.90 -24.37 -38.90
CA ASP A 19 -8.57 -23.77 -38.65
C ASP A 19 -8.63 -22.36 -38.03
N PHE A 20 -9.80 -21.71 -37.98
CA PHE A 20 -9.93 -20.36 -37.39
C PHE A 20 -10.19 -20.39 -35.89
N LEU A 21 -10.51 -21.54 -35.34
CA LEU A 21 -10.81 -21.71 -33.90
C LEU A 21 -9.62 -22.27 -33.07
N GLU A 22 -8.51 -22.63 -33.74
CA GLU A 22 -7.28 -23.13 -33.06
C GLU A 22 -6.17 -22.10 -32.94
N GLU A 23 -6.32 -20.86 -33.37
CA GLU A 23 -5.38 -19.83 -32.99
C GLU A 23 -5.61 -19.50 -31.53
N SER A 24 -4.75 -20.07 -30.69
CA SER A 24 -4.52 -19.57 -29.30
C SER A 24 -4.29 -18.07 -29.38
N PRO A 25 -4.94 -17.24 -28.55
CA PRO A 25 -4.72 -15.81 -28.58
C PRO A 25 -3.22 -15.52 -28.46
N PRO A 26 -2.63 -14.68 -29.32
CA PRO A 26 -1.19 -14.49 -29.42
C PRO A 26 -0.53 -13.85 -28.18
N THR A 27 -1.29 -13.61 -27.12
CA THR A 27 -0.86 -12.95 -25.89
C THR A 27 -1.02 -13.77 -24.60
N GLY A 28 -1.43 -15.05 -24.71
CA GLY A 28 -1.51 -15.92 -23.52
C GLY A 28 -0.14 -16.46 -23.15
N LEU A 29 0.30 -16.30 -21.89
CA LEU A 29 1.37 -17.09 -21.32
C LEU A 29 0.91 -18.54 -21.26
N THR A 30 1.44 -19.36 -22.16
CA THR A 30 1.20 -20.81 -22.15
C THR A 30 2.08 -21.46 -21.09
N SER A 31 1.64 -22.58 -20.50
CA SER A 31 2.36 -23.26 -19.41
C SER A 31 3.80 -23.65 -19.76
N ASP A 32 4.11 -23.84 -21.04
CA ASP A 32 5.47 -24.10 -21.54
C ASP A 32 6.36 -22.86 -21.53
N LYS A 33 5.81 -21.65 -21.53
CA LYS A 33 6.55 -20.38 -21.40
C LYS A 33 6.78 -19.97 -19.94
N LEU A 34 6.14 -20.61 -18.98
CA LEU A 34 6.30 -20.36 -17.56
C LEU A 34 7.53 -21.06 -16.94
N ASN A 35 8.45 -21.57 -17.77
CA ASN A 35 9.56 -22.42 -17.35
C ASN A 35 10.93 -21.73 -17.38
N ASP A 36 10.98 -20.39 -17.35
CA ASP A 36 12.24 -19.64 -17.32
C ASP A 36 12.19 -18.46 -16.36
N LEU A 37 13.37 -18.06 -15.86
CA LEU A 37 13.50 -16.96 -14.88
C LEU A 37 13.13 -15.59 -15.46
N VAL A 38 13.20 -15.38 -16.77
CA VAL A 38 12.80 -14.12 -17.40
C VAL A 38 11.29 -13.93 -17.26
N THR A 39 10.54 -14.99 -17.56
CA THR A 39 9.07 -15.01 -17.38
C THR A 39 8.70 -14.85 -15.90
N MET A 40 9.41 -15.50 -14.96
CA MET A 40 9.15 -15.33 -13.53
C MET A 40 9.39 -13.89 -13.06
N ARG A 41 10.45 -13.23 -13.56
CA ARG A 41 10.67 -11.79 -13.28
C ARG A 41 9.57 -10.92 -13.88
N ALA A 42 9.09 -11.24 -15.08
CA ALA A 42 7.98 -10.52 -15.70
C ALA A 42 6.68 -10.66 -14.88
N LEU A 43 6.43 -11.84 -14.29
CA LEU A 43 5.31 -12.05 -13.36
C LEU A 43 5.47 -11.23 -12.06
N ASN A 44 6.67 -11.14 -11.49
CA ASN A 44 6.94 -10.25 -10.36
C ASN A 44 6.63 -8.78 -10.72
N ASN A 45 7.12 -8.30 -11.85
CA ASN A 45 6.83 -6.93 -12.32
C ASN A 45 5.32 -6.71 -12.51
N GLY A 46 4.61 -7.71 -13.06
CA GLY A 46 3.15 -7.68 -13.16
C GLY A 46 2.45 -7.66 -11.80
N ALA A 47 2.99 -8.37 -10.81
CA ALA A 47 2.47 -8.34 -9.44
C ALA A 47 2.67 -6.97 -8.77
N TYR A 48 3.85 -6.35 -8.94
CA TYR A 48 4.10 -4.98 -8.47
C TYR A 48 3.16 -3.96 -9.12
N LYS A 49 2.94 -4.07 -10.44
CA LYS A 49 1.98 -3.21 -11.14
C LYS A 49 0.57 -3.34 -10.56
N ASN A 50 0.08 -4.55 -10.42
CA ASN A 50 -1.24 -4.81 -9.86
C ASN A 50 -1.32 -4.35 -8.39
N PHE A 51 -0.27 -4.56 -7.61
CA PHE A 51 -0.21 -4.05 -6.24
C PHE A 51 -0.24 -2.52 -6.20
N ARG A 52 0.48 -1.84 -7.10
CA ARG A 52 0.44 -0.38 -7.22
C ARG A 52 -0.98 0.13 -7.48
N GLU A 53 -1.71 -0.51 -8.39
CA GLU A 53 -3.11 -0.17 -8.66
C GLU A 53 -3.98 -0.38 -7.42
N PHE A 54 -3.88 -1.55 -6.79
CA PHE A 54 -4.58 -1.84 -5.54
C PHE A 54 -4.27 -0.80 -4.46
N TYR A 55 -2.98 -0.51 -4.25
CA TYR A 55 -2.50 0.43 -3.25
C TYR A 55 -3.03 1.84 -3.49
N ALA A 56 -3.03 2.31 -4.72
CA ALA A 56 -3.54 3.63 -5.07
C ALA A 56 -5.01 3.81 -4.69
N TYR A 57 -5.84 2.81 -4.96
CA TYR A 57 -7.25 2.83 -4.54
C TYR A 57 -7.41 2.71 -3.03
N ALA A 58 -6.65 1.82 -2.41
CA ALA A 58 -6.74 1.55 -0.99
C ALA A 58 -6.28 2.73 -0.13
N THR A 59 -5.26 3.48 -0.55
CA THR A 59 -4.68 4.57 0.25
C THR A 59 -5.46 5.87 0.19
N THR A 60 -6.07 6.16 -0.94
CA THR A 60 -6.75 7.45 -1.14
C THR A 60 -7.97 7.60 -0.22
N ILE A 61 -8.79 6.55 -0.12
CA ILE A 61 -10.06 6.62 0.60
C ILE A 61 -9.89 6.73 2.13
N PRO A 62 -9.08 5.90 2.81
CA PRO A 62 -8.92 6.00 4.25
C PRO A 62 -8.26 7.30 4.71
N SER A 63 -7.28 7.81 3.97
CA SER A 63 -6.66 9.09 4.31
C SER A 63 -7.63 10.24 4.16
N LEU A 64 -8.54 10.17 3.19
CA LEU A 64 -9.63 11.14 3.05
C LEU A 64 -10.61 11.04 4.22
N ALA A 65 -10.90 9.85 4.72
CA ALA A 65 -11.89 9.63 5.77
C ALA A 65 -11.42 10.11 7.15
N ILE A 66 -10.11 10.09 7.44
CA ILE A 66 -9.61 10.32 8.81
C ILE A 66 -9.17 11.77 9.08
N GLY A 67 -9.51 12.72 8.22
CA GLY A 67 -9.12 14.11 8.43
C GLY A 67 -7.64 14.41 8.27
N ASP A 68 -6.82 13.47 7.76
CA ASP A 68 -5.47 13.76 7.28
C ASP A 68 -5.53 14.60 6.03
N SER A 69 -6.67 14.52 5.37
CA SER A 69 -6.90 15.03 4.04
C SER A 69 -7.56 16.39 4.04
N PHE A 70 -7.48 16.97 2.89
CA PHE A 70 -8.28 18.10 2.46
C PHE A 70 -9.77 17.77 2.50
N MET A 71 -10.61 18.75 2.82
CA MET A 71 -12.03 18.60 2.57
C MET A 71 -12.25 18.36 1.07
N LEU A 72 -12.85 17.24 0.73
CA LEU A 72 -13.46 17.09 -0.57
C LEU A 72 -14.78 17.84 -0.55
N PRO A 73 -14.97 18.80 -1.41
CA PRO A 73 -16.25 19.47 -1.50
C PRO A 73 -17.28 18.57 -2.14
N ASN A 74 -18.50 19.00 -2.00
CA ASN A 74 -19.72 18.36 -2.49
C ASN A 74 -19.85 18.53 -4.03
N ASP A 75 -18.89 18.02 -4.79
CA ASP A 75 -18.79 18.21 -6.24
C ASP A 75 -19.44 17.11 -7.09
N GLY A 76 -20.23 16.26 -6.46
CA GLY A 76 -20.90 15.15 -7.15
C GLY A 76 -20.00 13.93 -7.42
N ALA A 77 -18.74 13.92 -6.99
CA ALA A 77 -17.90 12.72 -7.01
C ALA A 77 -18.27 11.79 -5.86
N GLY A 78 -19.46 11.22 -5.89
CA GLY A 78 -20.11 10.47 -4.82
C GLY A 78 -19.28 9.36 -4.17
N ASN A 79 -18.25 8.87 -4.88
CA ASN A 79 -17.38 7.81 -4.39
C ASN A 79 -16.50 8.22 -3.19
N TYR A 80 -16.12 9.50 -3.09
CA TYR A 80 -15.27 9.98 -1.99
C TYR A 80 -16.06 10.52 -0.81
N ILE A 81 -17.27 11.07 -1.05
CA ILE A 81 -18.14 11.58 0.00
C ILE A 81 -18.52 10.45 0.97
N GLN A 82 -18.72 9.26 0.45
CA GLN A 82 -19.06 8.09 1.27
C GLN A 82 -17.94 7.67 2.20
N ALA A 83 -16.68 7.78 1.76
CA ALA A 83 -15.51 7.55 2.60
C ALA A 83 -15.45 8.57 3.76
N THR A 84 -15.72 9.84 3.48
CA THR A 84 -15.67 10.91 4.49
C THR A 84 -16.83 10.86 5.49
N THR A 85 -17.91 10.16 5.16
CA THR A 85 -19.07 9.99 6.05
C THR A 85 -19.10 8.65 6.78
N TRP A 86 -18.07 7.83 6.64
CA TRP A 86 -17.98 6.47 7.24
C TRP A 86 -19.15 5.55 6.84
N THR A 87 -19.75 5.77 5.68
CA THR A 87 -20.83 4.94 5.17
C THR A 87 -20.24 3.87 4.24
N THR A 88 -20.01 2.69 4.78
CA THR A 88 -19.47 1.54 4.01
C THR A 88 -20.46 1.02 2.95
N THR A 89 -21.74 1.27 3.13
CA THR A 89 -22.80 0.81 2.21
C THR A 89 -22.85 1.54 0.88
N GLY A 90 -22.00 2.54 0.69
CA GLY A 90 -22.04 3.39 -0.49
C GLY A 90 -20.71 3.45 -1.27
N PHE A 91 -19.71 2.64 -0.96
CA PHE A 91 -18.52 2.56 -1.80
C PHE A 91 -18.95 2.14 -3.21
N SER A 92 -18.50 2.89 -4.20
CA SER A 92 -18.76 2.56 -5.58
C SER A 92 -18.27 1.14 -5.85
N GLN A 93 -19.15 0.31 -6.39
CA GLN A 93 -18.85 -1.04 -6.89
C GLN A 93 -17.63 -1.02 -7.82
N VAL A 94 -17.41 0.07 -8.54
CA VAL A 94 -16.25 0.26 -9.44
C VAL A 94 -14.95 0.34 -8.65
N LEU A 95 -14.91 1.10 -7.55
CA LEU A 95 -13.67 1.24 -6.74
C LEU A 95 -13.32 -0.07 -6.05
N THR A 96 -14.29 -0.68 -5.38
CA THR A 96 -14.06 -1.94 -4.68
C THR A 96 -13.78 -3.09 -5.64
N GLY A 97 -14.43 -3.10 -6.82
CA GLY A 97 -14.16 -4.05 -7.89
C GLY A 97 -12.73 -3.94 -8.42
N ASN A 98 -12.26 -2.73 -8.70
CA ASN A 98 -10.87 -2.52 -9.13
C ASN A 98 -9.86 -2.93 -8.06
N MET A 99 -10.10 -2.58 -6.79
CA MET A 99 -9.25 -3.01 -5.68
C MET A 99 -9.16 -4.52 -5.57
N TYR A 100 -10.31 -5.19 -5.57
CA TYR A 100 -10.39 -6.64 -5.47
C TYR A 100 -9.66 -7.31 -6.65
N THR A 101 -9.98 -6.92 -7.87
CA THR A 101 -9.40 -7.48 -9.09
C THR A 101 -7.88 -7.29 -9.15
N SER A 102 -7.39 -6.09 -8.77
CA SER A 102 -5.94 -5.81 -8.74
C SER A 102 -5.24 -6.66 -7.67
N ALA A 103 -5.82 -6.81 -6.48
CA ALA A 103 -5.28 -7.68 -5.43
C ALA A 103 -5.25 -9.16 -5.90
N MET A 104 -6.37 -9.68 -6.44
CA MET A 104 -6.45 -11.04 -6.98
C MET A 104 -5.41 -11.30 -8.06
N SER A 105 -5.23 -10.35 -8.99
CA SER A 105 -4.23 -10.46 -10.06
C SER A 105 -2.80 -10.47 -9.52
N ALA A 106 -2.51 -9.66 -8.50
CA ALA A 106 -1.20 -9.67 -7.86
C ALA A 106 -0.93 -11.01 -7.15
N PHE A 107 -1.90 -11.53 -6.38
CA PHE A 107 -1.81 -12.85 -5.74
C PHE A 107 -1.63 -13.98 -6.77
N HIS A 108 -2.35 -13.91 -7.89
CA HIS A 108 -2.23 -14.88 -8.97
C HIS A 108 -0.80 -14.94 -9.49
N ASN A 109 -0.20 -13.80 -9.81
CA ASN A 109 1.17 -13.72 -10.32
C ASN A 109 2.20 -14.27 -9.32
N VAL A 110 2.16 -13.83 -8.06
CA VAL A 110 3.12 -14.31 -7.06
C VAL A 110 2.95 -15.79 -6.74
N ASN A 111 1.71 -16.30 -6.74
CA ASN A 111 1.45 -17.72 -6.49
C ASN A 111 1.96 -18.58 -7.65
N TYR A 112 1.93 -18.12 -8.90
CA TYR A 112 2.59 -18.82 -10.01
C TYR A 112 4.10 -18.99 -9.75
N ILE A 113 4.77 -17.96 -9.29
CA ILE A 113 6.21 -17.99 -9.01
C ILE A 113 6.52 -18.90 -7.84
N ILE A 114 5.81 -18.72 -6.72
CA ILE A 114 6.05 -19.45 -5.47
C ILE A 114 5.80 -20.95 -5.63
N ASN A 115 4.81 -21.33 -6.46
CA ASN A 115 4.46 -22.73 -6.70
C ASN A 115 5.19 -23.35 -7.90
N ALA A 116 6.03 -22.59 -8.61
CA ALA A 116 6.82 -23.10 -9.74
C ALA A 116 8.02 -23.93 -9.27
N ASP A 117 8.35 -24.99 -10.01
CA ASP A 117 9.62 -25.71 -9.80
C ASP A 117 10.78 -24.95 -10.45
N LEU A 118 11.43 -24.10 -9.67
CA LEU A 118 12.61 -23.36 -10.14
C LEU A 118 13.89 -24.22 -10.19
N THR A 119 13.89 -25.44 -9.66
CA THR A 119 15.08 -26.30 -9.54
C THR A 119 15.72 -26.54 -10.89
N ASN A 120 14.90 -26.82 -11.90
CA ASN A 120 15.34 -27.15 -13.25
C ASN A 120 15.43 -25.94 -14.20
N MET A 121 15.10 -24.74 -13.73
CA MET A 121 15.21 -23.53 -14.55
C MET A 121 16.67 -23.11 -14.69
N ALA A 122 17.03 -22.63 -15.89
CA ALA A 122 18.36 -22.07 -16.12
C ALA A 122 18.57 -20.79 -15.30
N GLY A 123 19.74 -20.65 -14.69
CA GLY A 123 20.12 -19.52 -13.84
C GLY A 123 20.83 -19.97 -12.58
N THR A 124 21.48 -19.02 -11.93
CA THR A 124 22.16 -19.24 -10.66
C THR A 124 21.17 -19.31 -9.49
N GLU A 125 21.56 -19.94 -8.40
CA GLU A 125 20.74 -19.95 -7.17
C GLU A 125 20.43 -18.52 -6.65
N ASN A 126 21.38 -17.59 -6.79
CA ASN A 126 21.16 -16.19 -6.43
C ASN A 126 20.05 -15.54 -7.26
N GLU A 127 19.94 -15.86 -8.56
CA GLU A 127 18.88 -15.34 -9.42
C GLU A 127 17.52 -15.96 -9.08
N LYS A 128 17.50 -17.27 -8.77
CA LYS A 128 16.27 -17.96 -8.31
C LYS A 128 15.80 -17.41 -6.97
N ASN A 129 16.73 -17.23 -6.04
CA ASN A 129 16.45 -16.64 -4.73
C ASN A 129 15.92 -15.19 -4.84
N ALA A 130 16.46 -14.38 -5.77
CA ALA A 130 15.93 -13.05 -6.04
C ALA A 130 14.46 -13.09 -6.46
N VAL A 131 14.12 -13.97 -7.40
CA VAL A 131 12.74 -14.11 -7.91
C VAL A 131 11.78 -14.59 -6.82
N LEU A 132 12.16 -15.60 -6.03
CA LEU A 132 11.36 -16.10 -4.93
C LEU A 132 11.23 -15.08 -3.80
N GLY A 133 12.31 -14.40 -3.45
CA GLY A 133 12.32 -13.39 -2.40
C GLY A 133 11.42 -12.21 -2.74
N ASP A 134 11.45 -11.74 -3.98
CA ASP A 134 10.54 -10.69 -4.45
C ASP A 134 9.09 -11.15 -4.43
N ALA A 135 8.78 -12.36 -4.89
CA ALA A 135 7.42 -12.90 -4.87
C ALA A 135 6.86 -13.01 -3.44
N HIS A 136 7.65 -13.52 -2.51
CA HIS A 136 7.26 -13.59 -1.10
C HIS A 136 7.13 -12.21 -0.46
N LEU A 137 8.00 -11.24 -0.81
CA LEU A 137 7.88 -9.86 -0.32
C LEU A 137 6.55 -9.23 -0.75
N ILE A 138 6.21 -9.32 -2.04
CA ILE A 138 4.94 -8.79 -2.54
C ILE A 138 3.76 -9.50 -1.87
N LYS A 139 3.83 -10.83 -1.73
CA LYS A 139 2.76 -11.60 -1.08
C LYS A 139 2.57 -11.22 0.39
N ALA A 140 3.66 -10.97 1.12
CA ALA A 140 3.59 -10.48 2.50
C ALA A 140 2.92 -9.11 2.57
N ILE A 141 3.30 -8.17 1.68
CA ILE A 141 2.69 -6.84 1.60
C ILE A 141 1.20 -6.94 1.26
N LEU A 142 0.82 -7.80 0.30
CA LEU A 142 -0.57 -8.03 -0.07
C LEU A 142 -1.39 -8.56 1.10
N ASN A 143 -0.95 -9.66 1.76
CA ASN A 143 -1.65 -10.23 2.91
C ASN A 143 -1.81 -9.22 4.04
N PHE A 144 -0.75 -8.45 4.36
CA PHE A 144 -0.81 -7.37 5.33
C PHE A 144 -1.85 -6.31 4.95
N THR A 145 -1.86 -5.90 3.69
CA THR A 145 -2.72 -4.78 3.24
C THR A 145 -4.18 -5.20 3.13
N VAL A 146 -4.47 -6.37 2.55
CA VAL A 146 -5.87 -6.86 2.45
C VAL A 146 -6.46 -7.17 3.84
N ASP A 147 -5.63 -7.63 4.81
CA ASP A 147 -6.07 -7.77 6.20
C ASP A 147 -6.57 -6.43 6.77
N LYS A 148 -5.87 -5.33 6.50
CA LYS A 148 -6.25 -4.02 7.04
C LYS A 148 -7.51 -3.43 6.41
N PHE A 149 -7.79 -3.75 5.15
CA PHE A 149 -8.88 -3.11 4.42
C PHE A 149 -10.14 -3.95 4.25
N PHE A 150 -10.02 -5.27 4.24
CA PHE A 150 -11.18 -6.15 4.03
C PHE A 150 -11.65 -6.86 5.30
N THR A 151 -10.93 -6.73 6.42
CA THR A 151 -11.34 -7.38 7.66
C THR A 151 -12.56 -6.71 8.25
N ARG A 152 -13.60 -7.49 8.47
CA ARG A 152 -14.80 -7.11 9.23
C ARG A 152 -14.57 -7.42 10.70
N ASN A 153 -14.36 -6.41 11.51
CA ASN A 153 -14.02 -6.61 12.92
C ASN A 153 -15.15 -7.32 13.71
N ALA A 154 -16.42 -7.12 13.32
CA ALA A 154 -17.55 -7.76 13.98
C ALA A 154 -17.61 -9.28 13.79
N SER A 155 -17.21 -9.82 12.64
CA SER A 155 -17.25 -11.27 12.32
C SER A 155 -15.86 -11.90 12.30
N GLY A 156 -14.80 -11.11 12.17
CA GLY A 156 -13.43 -11.57 11.94
C GLY A 156 -13.18 -12.10 10.52
N ASN A 157 -14.19 -12.05 9.65
CA ASN A 157 -14.03 -12.42 8.24
C ASN A 157 -13.17 -11.38 7.51
N SER A 158 -12.35 -11.87 6.60
CA SER A 158 -11.42 -11.05 5.82
C SER A 158 -11.26 -11.61 4.41
N PHE A 159 -10.34 -11.03 3.65
CA PHE A 159 -10.00 -11.43 2.29
C PHE A 159 -9.67 -12.95 2.21
N PRO A 160 -9.95 -13.62 1.07
CA PRO A 160 -9.55 -15.02 0.87
C PRO A 160 -8.04 -15.23 1.09
N LEU A 161 -7.66 -16.30 1.76
CA LEU A 161 -6.26 -16.70 1.89
C LEU A 161 -5.84 -17.47 0.64
N LEU A 162 -5.01 -16.86 -0.19
CA LEU A 162 -4.60 -17.37 -1.50
C LEU A 162 -3.16 -17.91 -1.46
N ASN A 163 -3.02 -19.24 -1.39
CA ASN A 163 -1.71 -19.92 -1.37
C ASN A 163 -1.40 -20.69 -2.66
N THR A 164 -2.36 -20.79 -3.54
CA THR A 164 -2.24 -21.43 -4.86
C THR A 164 -2.78 -20.53 -5.94
N VAL A 165 -2.49 -20.86 -7.18
CA VAL A 165 -3.12 -20.22 -8.33
C VAL A 165 -4.60 -20.63 -8.37
N VAL A 166 -5.49 -19.66 -8.34
CA VAL A 166 -6.94 -19.91 -8.42
C VAL A 166 -7.35 -19.99 -9.87
N GLY A 167 -7.98 -21.08 -10.25
CA GLY A 167 -8.50 -21.27 -11.63
C GLY A 167 -9.74 -20.42 -11.92
N PRO A 168 -10.08 -20.18 -13.18
CA PRO A 168 -11.17 -19.27 -13.56
C PRO A 168 -12.56 -19.70 -13.10
N ASN A 169 -12.74 -20.98 -12.73
CA ASN A 169 -14.02 -21.52 -12.25
C ASN A 169 -13.89 -22.02 -10.79
N GLU A 170 -12.80 -21.72 -10.13
CA GLU A 170 -12.56 -22.16 -8.76
C GLU A 170 -13.18 -21.17 -7.77
N LYS A 171 -13.93 -21.67 -6.82
CA LYS A 171 -14.50 -20.87 -5.74
C LYS A 171 -13.51 -20.75 -4.58
N VAL A 172 -13.38 -19.57 -4.05
CA VAL A 172 -12.61 -19.32 -2.83
C VAL A 172 -13.56 -19.00 -1.67
N SER A 173 -13.07 -19.15 -0.46
CA SER A 173 -13.81 -18.80 0.76
C SER A 173 -13.12 -17.66 1.48
N LEU A 174 -13.88 -16.87 2.21
CA LEU A 174 -13.33 -15.85 3.09
C LEU A 174 -12.42 -16.49 4.14
N SER A 175 -11.37 -15.81 4.49
CA SER A 175 -10.44 -16.21 5.53
C SER A 175 -10.66 -15.37 6.80
N THR A 176 -9.85 -15.61 7.81
CA THR A 176 -9.82 -14.79 9.02
C THR A 176 -8.63 -13.84 9.01
N SER A 177 -8.75 -12.69 9.67
CA SER A 177 -7.63 -11.78 9.90
C SER A 177 -6.42 -12.49 10.52
N ILE A 178 -6.65 -13.43 11.45
CA ILE A 178 -5.57 -14.21 12.08
C ILE A 178 -4.79 -15.03 11.05
N ALA A 179 -5.48 -15.67 10.11
CA ALA A 179 -4.82 -16.48 9.08
C ALA A 179 -4.03 -15.62 8.09
N LEU A 180 -4.56 -14.46 7.68
CA LEU A 180 -3.85 -13.53 6.80
C LEU A 180 -2.60 -12.95 7.47
N ARG A 181 -2.69 -12.58 8.75
CA ARG A 181 -1.54 -12.13 9.54
C ARG A 181 -0.44 -13.17 9.66
N ALA A 182 -0.81 -14.41 9.99
CA ALA A 182 0.15 -15.51 10.06
C ALA A 182 0.81 -15.79 8.70
N GLN A 183 0.05 -15.65 7.60
CA GLN A 183 0.60 -15.80 6.26
C GLN A 183 1.55 -14.64 5.90
N ALA A 184 1.19 -13.41 6.24
CA ALA A 184 2.05 -12.25 6.03
C ALA A 184 3.40 -12.40 6.76
N GLU A 185 3.37 -12.88 8.01
CA GLU A 185 4.58 -13.18 8.80
C GLU A 185 5.40 -14.31 8.17
N THR A 186 4.75 -15.37 7.70
CA THR A 186 5.43 -16.49 7.01
C THR A 186 6.11 -16.00 5.72
N ASP A 187 5.39 -15.27 4.88
CA ASP A 187 5.91 -14.81 3.60
C ASP A 187 7.04 -13.77 3.79
N ILE A 188 6.95 -12.88 4.77
CA ILE A 188 8.03 -11.90 4.99
C ILE A 188 9.32 -12.55 5.50
N GLU A 189 9.24 -13.58 6.32
CA GLU A 189 10.45 -14.31 6.76
C GLU A 189 11.06 -15.12 5.61
N LEU A 190 10.24 -15.71 4.73
CA LEU A 190 10.75 -16.35 3.50
C LEU A 190 11.38 -15.32 2.56
N ALA A 191 10.77 -14.16 2.38
CA ALA A 191 11.37 -13.07 1.60
C ALA A 191 12.75 -12.68 2.15
N ARG A 192 12.87 -12.48 3.46
CA ARG A 192 14.16 -12.18 4.10
C ARG A 192 15.18 -13.29 3.90
N GLN A 193 14.77 -14.55 4.05
CA GLN A 193 15.64 -15.70 3.85
C GLN A 193 16.22 -15.76 2.43
N TYR A 194 15.37 -15.62 1.40
CA TYR A 194 15.78 -15.67 0.00
C TYR A 194 16.59 -14.43 -0.39
N LEU A 195 16.15 -13.22 -0.02
CA LEU A 195 16.84 -11.98 -0.40
C LEU A 195 18.19 -11.80 0.30
N LYS A 196 18.42 -12.42 1.46
CA LYS A 196 19.72 -12.41 2.12
C LYS A 196 20.83 -13.10 1.29
N GLN A 197 20.43 -14.00 0.41
CA GLN A 197 21.33 -14.79 -0.44
C GLN A 197 21.32 -14.34 -1.89
N SER A 198 20.66 -13.22 -2.19
CA SER A 198 20.46 -12.75 -3.55
C SER A 198 20.97 -11.32 -3.75
N ALA A 199 21.24 -10.98 -5.02
CA ALA A 199 21.43 -9.61 -5.49
C ALA A 199 20.21 -9.22 -6.35
N GLY A 200 19.04 -9.18 -5.75
CA GLY A 200 17.77 -8.84 -6.41
C GLY A 200 17.53 -7.34 -6.51
N VAL A 201 16.43 -6.97 -7.17
CA VAL A 201 15.94 -5.58 -7.25
C VAL A 201 15.60 -5.08 -5.85
N ASN A 202 14.92 -5.91 -5.05
CA ASN A 202 14.71 -5.63 -3.64
C ASN A 202 15.83 -6.21 -2.79
N THR A 203 16.12 -5.52 -1.73
CA THR A 203 17.21 -5.89 -0.83
C THR A 203 16.68 -6.63 0.41
N TYR A 204 17.55 -7.38 1.03
CA TYR A 204 17.31 -7.95 2.35
C TYR A 204 16.83 -6.88 3.36
N MET A 205 17.38 -5.66 3.29
CA MET A 205 17.00 -4.56 4.17
C MET A 205 15.59 -4.04 3.87
N ALA A 206 15.15 -4.04 2.61
CA ALA A 206 13.76 -3.71 2.27
C ALA A 206 12.76 -4.69 2.89
N ALA A 207 13.04 -6.01 2.77
CA ALA A 207 12.23 -7.03 3.42
C ALA A 207 12.29 -6.93 4.96
N THR A 208 13.46 -6.62 5.53
CA THR A 208 13.64 -6.45 6.98
C THR A 208 12.86 -5.23 7.51
N ALA A 209 12.87 -4.12 6.79
CA ALA A 209 12.09 -2.93 7.16
C ALA A 209 10.58 -3.18 7.09
N PHE A 210 10.13 -3.89 6.06
CA PHE A 210 8.71 -4.24 5.99
C PHE A 210 8.31 -5.29 7.03
N ALA A 211 9.20 -6.22 7.39
CA ALA A 211 9.00 -7.13 8.52
C ALA A 211 8.84 -6.37 9.83
N ALA A 212 9.70 -5.37 10.10
CA ALA A 212 9.55 -4.50 11.27
C ALA A 212 8.15 -3.86 11.32
N LYS A 213 7.66 -3.38 10.16
CA LYS A 213 6.31 -2.82 10.03
C LYS A 213 5.20 -3.84 10.30
N ILE A 214 5.28 -5.05 9.72
CA ILE A 214 4.32 -6.13 9.98
C ILE A 214 4.25 -6.43 11.49
N TYR A 215 5.36 -6.74 12.12
CA TYR A 215 5.40 -7.11 13.54
C TYR A 215 4.96 -5.96 14.44
N PHE A 216 5.29 -4.71 14.11
CA PHE A 216 4.82 -3.53 14.83
C PHE A 216 3.28 -3.43 14.83
N PHE A 217 2.65 -3.55 13.67
CA PHE A 217 1.19 -3.50 13.56
C PHE A 217 0.49 -4.78 14.07
N HIS A 218 1.20 -5.89 14.17
CA HIS A 218 0.72 -7.10 14.83
C HIS A 218 0.99 -7.11 16.35
N LYS A 219 1.55 -6.02 16.90
CA LYS A 219 1.88 -5.83 18.33
C LYS A 219 2.97 -6.79 18.85
N ASN A 220 3.77 -7.38 17.97
CA ASN A 220 4.98 -8.10 18.35
C ASN A 220 6.16 -7.11 18.41
N TYR A 221 6.20 -6.35 19.50
CA TYR A 221 7.13 -5.23 19.65
C TYR A 221 8.59 -5.69 19.82
N ASP A 222 8.85 -6.90 20.33
CA ASP A 222 10.22 -7.43 20.43
C ASP A 222 10.84 -7.58 19.03
N LEU A 223 10.17 -8.28 18.13
CA LEU A 223 10.64 -8.44 16.75
C LEU A 223 10.66 -7.10 15.98
N ALA A 224 9.65 -6.25 16.18
CA ALA A 224 9.62 -4.94 15.55
C ALA A 224 10.83 -4.08 15.95
N TYR A 225 11.20 -4.09 17.25
CA TYR A 225 12.40 -3.42 17.75
C TYR A 225 13.68 -3.96 17.11
N GLU A 226 13.87 -5.29 17.15
CA GLU A 226 15.07 -5.94 16.63
C GLU A 226 15.29 -5.64 15.15
N LEU A 227 14.23 -5.76 14.35
CA LEU A 227 14.30 -5.56 12.91
C LEU A 227 14.49 -4.08 12.53
N ALA A 228 13.79 -3.16 13.18
CA ALA A 228 14.03 -1.73 12.99
C ALA A 228 15.46 -1.33 13.37
N ASN A 229 15.99 -1.90 14.47
CA ASN A 229 17.37 -1.71 14.90
C ASN A 229 18.38 -2.29 13.90
N GLU A 230 18.09 -3.44 13.28
CA GLU A 230 18.93 -4.02 12.22
C GLU A 230 19.03 -3.08 11.02
N VAL A 231 17.91 -2.52 10.55
CA VAL A 231 17.88 -1.57 9.43
C VAL A 231 18.67 -0.30 9.75
N ILE A 232 18.43 0.31 10.90
CA ILE A 232 19.13 1.54 11.31
C ILE A 232 20.64 1.31 11.40
N ASN A 233 21.05 0.21 12.05
CA ASN A 233 22.47 -0.10 12.26
C ASN A 233 23.20 -0.60 10.99
N SER A 234 22.46 -0.92 9.92
CA SER A 234 23.07 -1.26 8.63
C SER A 234 23.87 -0.10 8.04
N GLY A 235 23.52 1.13 8.36
CA GLY A 235 24.14 2.34 7.84
C GLY A 235 23.94 2.54 6.33
N GLN A 236 23.03 1.79 5.72
CA GLN A 236 22.76 1.87 4.27
C GLN A 236 21.88 3.07 3.90
N PHE A 237 21.14 3.62 4.85
CA PHE A 237 20.18 4.69 4.63
C PHE A 237 20.52 5.91 5.48
N SER A 238 20.14 7.10 5.00
CA SER A 238 20.31 8.35 5.74
C SER A 238 19.14 9.28 5.46
N LEU A 239 18.81 10.13 6.46
CA LEU A 239 17.72 11.10 6.30
C LEU A 239 18.09 12.16 5.26
N GLU A 240 17.16 12.47 4.37
CA GLU A 240 17.27 13.61 3.45
C GLU A 240 17.18 14.91 4.24
N SER A 241 18.09 15.84 3.97
CA SER A 241 18.05 17.17 4.60
C SER A 241 16.92 18.04 4.05
N ASP A 242 16.57 17.86 2.77
CA ASP A 242 15.41 18.43 2.13
C ASP A 242 14.41 17.30 1.84
N MET A 243 13.27 17.34 2.54
CA MET A 243 12.26 16.30 2.46
C MET A 243 11.59 16.19 1.09
N SER A 244 11.64 17.24 0.26
CA SER A 244 11.14 17.18 -1.12
C SER A 244 11.89 16.16 -1.96
N ASN A 245 13.19 15.97 -1.68
CA ASN A 245 14.04 15.01 -2.40
C ASN A 245 13.61 13.56 -2.20
N ILE A 246 12.92 13.24 -1.11
CA ILE A 246 12.38 11.90 -0.86
C ILE A 246 11.44 11.48 -2.01
N TYR A 247 10.56 12.40 -2.42
CA TYR A 247 9.52 12.14 -3.42
C TYR A 247 9.97 12.47 -4.85
N LEU A 248 10.90 13.40 -5.00
CA LEU A 248 11.48 13.74 -6.30
C LEU A 248 12.46 12.69 -6.81
N ASN A 249 13.19 12.05 -5.89
CA ASN A 249 14.19 11.04 -6.20
C ASN A 249 13.66 9.60 -6.06
N GLY A 250 12.53 9.41 -5.38
CA GLY A 250 11.87 8.12 -5.22
C GLY A 250 12.80 7.02 -4.73
N ASP A 251 13.00 5.99 -5.54
CA ASP A 251 13.85 4.82 -5.26
C ASP A 251 15.35 5.16 -5.12
N THR A 252 15.79 6.32 -5.64
CA THR A 252 17.18 6.78 -5.53
C THR A 252 17.45 7.69 -4.34
N SER A 253 16.41 8.05 -3.56
CA SER A 253 16.58 8.79 -2.32
C SER A 253 17.33 7.96 -1.27
N THR A 254 18.25 8.60 -0.55
CA THR A 254 19.01 7.95 0.53
C THR A 254 18.15 7.55 1.73
N GLU A 255 16.95 8.10 1.85
CA GLU A 255 16.02 7.85 2.95
C GLU A 255 15.05 6.70 2.64
N THR A 256 14.80 6.41 1.37
CA THR A 256 13.84 5.40 0.94
C THR A 256 14.40 3.99 1.07
N ILE A 257 13.63 3.07 1.65
CA ILE A 257 14.04 1.68 1.89
C ILE A 257 13.30 0.71 0.96
N LEU A 258 12.01 0.93 0.77
CA LEU A 258 11.16 0.13 -0.11
C LEU A 258 10.22 1.04 -0.88
N THR A 259 10.25 0.91 -2.19
CA THR A 259 9.48 1.73 -3.14
C THR A 259 8.84 0.85 -4.19
N ILE A 260 7.67 1.25 -4.68
CA ILE A 260 7.12 0.75 -5.93
C ILE A 260 7.38 1.82 -6.98
N VAL A 261 8.32 1.52 -7.87
CA VAL A 261 8.74 2.42 -8.93
C VAL A 261 7.61 2.60 -9.95
N THR A 262 7.39 3.83 -10.35
CA THR A 262 6.45 4.19 -11.41
C THR A 262 7.21 4.51 -12.69
N ASP A 263 6.95 3.76 -13.75
CA ASP A 263 7.57 4.00 -15.06
C ASP A 263 6.67 4.92 -15.92
N LEU A 264 7.28 5.93 -16.53
CA LEU A 264 6.62 6.83 -17.49
C LEU A 264 6.01 6.11 -18.69
N THR A 265 6.51 4.91 -19.03
CA THR A 265 5.99 4.08 -20.11
C THR A 265 4.78 3.23 -19.68
N ASP A 266 4.61 3.03 -18.40
CA ASP A 266 3.44 2.38 -17.82
C ASP A 266 2.34 3.42 -17.61
N THR A 267 1.83 3.93 -18.73
CA THR A 267 0.67 4.80 -18.77
C THR A 267 -0.60 4.01 -18.42
N THR A 268 -0.59 3.33 -17.28
CA THR A 268 -1.85 2.89 -16.72
C THR A 268 -2.66 4.15 -16.56
N PRO A 269 -3.81 4.30 -17.23
CA PRO A 269 -4.62 5.49 -17.06
C PRO A 269 -5.12 5.48 -15.63
N SER A 270 -4.28 5.99 -14.75
CA SER A 270 -4.61 6.24 -13.37
C SER A 270 -5.49 7.47 -13.30
N ASN A 271 -6.62 7.45 -14.03
CA ASN A 271 -7.66 8.44 -13.81
C ASN A 271 -8.08 8.49 -12.33
N TRP A 272 -7.51 7.58 -11.50
CA TRP A 272 -7.82 7.43 -10.09
C TRP A 272 -6.61 7.02 -9.23
N GLY A 273 -5.43 6.85 -9.82
CA GLY A 273 -4.28 6.26 -9.16
C GLY A 273 -3.45 7.26 -8.38
N GLY A 274 -3.59 7.21 -7.06
CA GLY A 274 -2.69 7.88 -6.13
C GLY A 274 -3.05 9.33 -5.78
N TYR A 275 -2.37 9.85 -4.77
CA TYR A 275 -2.54 11.20 -4.28
C TYR A 275 -2.25 12.27 -5.33
N ALA A 276 -1.30 12.02 -6.23
CA ALA A 276 -0.93 12.96 -7.29
C ALA A 276 -2.10 13.25 -8.23
N THR A 277 -2.82 12.23 -8.69
CA THR A 277 -4.00 12.43 -9.55
C THR A 277 -5.10 13.23 -8.82
N VAL A 278 -5.35 12.91 -7.56
CA VAL A 278 -6.33 13.64 -6.75
C VAL A 278 -5.90 15.09 -6.54
N ASN A 279 -4.60 15.34 -6.36
CA ASN A 279 -4.10 16.68 -6.14
C ASN A 279 -3.99 17.50 -7.43
N PHE A 280 -3.38 16.95 -8.48
CA PHE A 280 -3.02 17.74 -9.68
C PHE A 280 -4.18 17.96 -10.62
N ASP A 281 -4.82 16.90 -11.08
CA ASP A 281 -5.89 17.03 -12.07
C ASP A 281 -7.11 17.74 -11.47
N ARG A 282 -7.40 17.46 -10.20
CA ARG A 282 -8.52 18.09 -9.52
C ARG A 282 -8.19 19.49 -9.01
N PHE A 283 -6.93 19.79 -8.69
CA PHE A 283 -6.54 21.15 -8.36
C PHE A 283 -6.68 22.09 -9.57
N GLU A 284 -6.24 21.71 -10.74
CA GLU A 284 -6.45 22.51 -11.95
C GLU A 284 -7.93 22.63 -12.33
N ALA A 285 -8.71 21.55 -12.16
CA ALA A 285 -10.15 21.60 -12.30
C ALA A 285 -10.84 22.42 -11.19
N SER A 286 -10.29 22.42 -9.98
CA SER A 286 -10.86 23.09 -8.81
C SER A 286 -10.69 24.60 -8.80
N LYS A 287 -9.74 25.15 -9.55
CA LYS A 287 -9.65 26.61 -9.78
C LYS A 287 -10.97 27.20 -10.27
N SER A 288 -11.78 26.39 -10.93
CA SER A 288 -13.11 26.77 -11.39
C SER A 288 -14.25 26.39 -10.44
N THR A 289 -14.03 25.51 -9.48
CA THR A 289 -15.12 24.87 -8.68
C THR A 289 -14.93 24.95 -7.16
N GLY A 290 -13.77 25.40 -6.67
CA GLY A 290 -13.52 25.56 -5.22
C GLY A 290 -13.35 24.25 -4.47
N LEU A 291 -12.66 23.27 -5.05
CA LEU A 291 -12.68 21.85 -4.64
C LEU A 291 -11.85 21.47 -3.40
N PHE A 292 -10.83 22.24 -3.02
CA PHE A 292 -10.00 21.89 -1.85
C PHE A 292 -9.84 23.08 -0.92
N THR A 293 -10.41 23.00 0.28
CA THR A 293 -10.15 23.96 1.35
C THR A 293 -9.32 23.28 2.44
N LEU A 294 -8.47 24.06 3.10
CA LEU A 294 -7.74 23.56 4.26
C LEU A 294 -8.73 23.23 5.38
N ASN A 295 -8.91 21.95 5.65
CA ASN A 295 -9.70 21.53 6.79
C ASN A 295 -8.95 21.90 8.08
N PRO A 296 -9.52 22.75 8.98
CA PRO A 296 -8.83 23.20 10.18
C PRO A 296 -8.49 22.06 11.15
N TYR A 297 -9.19 20.92 11.05
CA TYR A 297 -8.94 19.73 11.87
C TYR A 297 -7.98 18.73 11.21
N SER A 298 -7.62 18.96 9.95
CA SER A 298 -6.69 18.07 9.24
C SER A 298 -5.27 18.14 9.79
N LEU A 299 -4.54 17.07 9.60
CA LEU A 299 -3.11 17.02 9.94
C LEU A 299 -2.32 18.07 9.16
N VAL A 300 -2.70 18.36 7.92
CA VAL A 300 -2.06 19.40 7.08
C VAL A 300 -2.23 20.79 7.71
N ALA A 301 -3.42 21.10 8.27
CA ALA A 301 -3.63 22.33 9.02
C ALA A 301 -2.79 22.37 10.30
N GLN A 302 -2.65 21.26 10.98
CA GLN A 302 -1.78 21.15 12.15
C GLN A 302 -0.31 21.39 11.79
N LEU A 303 0.17 20.83 10.66
CA LEU A 303 1.52 21.09 10.14
C LEU A 303 1.71 22.56 9.76
N ARG A 304 0.73 23.16 9.07
CA ARG A 304 0.77 24.57 8.69
C ARG A 304 0.83 25.52 9.90
N ASN A 305 0.08 25.18 10.96
CA ASN A 305 -0.03 25.99 12.17
C ASN A 305 0.99 25.57 13.24
N ALA A 306 1.85 24.60 12.95
CA ALA A 306 2.95 24.19 13.82
C ALA A 306 3.99 25.31 13.95
N ASP A 307 5.01 25.03 14.72
CA ASP A 307 6.17 25.92 14.84
C ASP A 307 6.69 26.29 13.43
N PRO A 308 6.91 27.59 13.13
CA PRO A 308 7.45 28.04 11.85
C PRO A 308 8.81 27.42 11.47
N SER A 309 9.53 26.87 12.43
CA SER A 309 10.78 26.13 12.18
C SER A 309 10.57 24.72 11.67
N ASP A 310 9.36 24.13 11.83
CA ASP A 310 9.03 22.81 11.27
C ASP A 310 8.82 22.93 9.75
N LEU A 311 9.78 22.41 9.00
CA LEU A 311 9.85 22.57 7.55
C LEU A 311 8.93 21.63 6.77
N ARG A 312 8.24 20.70 7.42
CA ARG A 312 7.41 19.69 6.73
C ARG A 312 6.32 20.33 5.89
N PHE A 313 5.66 21.36 6.41
CA PHE A 313 4.65 22.05 5.61
C PHE A 313 5.28 22.79 4.42
N THR A 314 6.30 23.59 4.66
CA THR A 314 6.89 24.46 3.62
C THR A 314 7.66 23.70 2.55
N GLN A 315 8.19 22.53 2.84
CA GLN A 315 8.89 21.69 1.87
C GLN A 315 7.98 20.74 1.09
N LEU A 316 6.86 20.31 1.69
CA LEU A 316 6.02 19.25 1.10
C LEU A 316 4.70 19.77 0.54
N PHE A 317 4.23 20.91 1.02
CA PHE A 317 2.93 21.46 0.64
C PHE A 317 3.06 22.92 0.18
N GLU A 318 2.11 23.35 -0.64
CA GLU A 318 1.97 24.74 -1.06
C GLU A 318 0.55 25.23 -0.79
N GLU A 319 0.42 26.48 -0.30
CA GLU A 319 -0.86 27.17 -0.17
C GLU A 319 -0.98 28.21 -1.27
N LYS A 320 -2.07 28.14 -2.05
CA LYS A 320 -2.36 29.08 -3.12
C LYS A 320 -3.86 29.31 -3.23
N ASP A 321 -4.26 30.58 -3.28
CA ASP A 321 -5.66 31.00 -3.45
C ASP A 321 -6.62 30.40 -2.38
N GLY A 322 -6.14 30.17 -1.16
CA GLY A 322 -6.91 29.57 -0.06
C GLY A 322 -7.01 28.06 -0.10
N PHE A 323 -6.28 27.40 -0.98
CA PHE A 323 -6.18 25.95 -1.10
C PHE A 323 -4.78 25.48 -0.75
N VAL A 324 -4.67 24.25 -0.22
CA VAL A 324 -3.38 23.58 0.00
C VAL A 324 -3.29 22.34 -0.87
N PHE A 325 -2.15 22.13 -1.46
CA PHE A 325 -1.87 20.94 -2.26
C PHE A 325 -0.46 20.41 -1.99
N MET A 326 -0.23 19.16 -2.32
CA MET A 326 1.05 18.47 -2.10
C MET A 326 2.01 18.85 -3.25
N ALA A 327 2.77 19.94 -3.08
CA ALA A 327 3.65 20.46 -4.11
C ALA A 327 4.85 19.56 -4.39
N SER A 328 5.39 18.94 -3.35
CA SER A 328 6.59 18.11 -3.45
C SER A 328 6.41 16.70 -2.90
N LYS A 329 5.35 16.44 -2.11
CA LYS A 329 5.15 15.11 -1.53
C LYS A 329 4.72 14.06 -2.56
N TYR A 330 3.83 14.40 -3.47
CA TYR A 330 3.43 13.58 -4.62
C TYR A 330 3.18 14.53 -5.80
N PRO A 331 4.26 15.08 -6.40
CA PRO A 331 4.15 16.18 -7.35
C PRO A 331 3.53 15.79 -8.68
N THR A 332 3.67 14.54 -9.09
CA THR A 332 3.14 14.04 -10.38
C THR A 332 2.55 12.64 -10.24
N ASN A 333 1.84 12.20 -11.28
CA ASN A 333 1.30 10.83 -11.37
C ASN A 333 2.39 9.77 -11.51
N GLU A 334 3.59 10.18 -11.88
CA GLU A 334 4.77 9.33 -12.03
C GLU A 334 5.61 9.26 -10.75
N THR A 335 5.17 9.88 -9.67
CA THR A 335 5.88 9.82 -8.40
C THR A 335 5.84 8.40 -7.84
N ASP A 336 7.00 7.88 -7.48
CA ASP A 336 7.15 6.57 -6.87
C ASP A 336 6.35 6.45 -5.58
N GLN A 337 5.79 5.28 -5.34
CA GLN A 337 5.06 5.01 -4.11
C GLN A 337 6.02 4.49 -3.04
N ILE A 338 6.31 5.32 -2.06
CA ILE A 338 7.16 4.95 -0.94
C ILE A 338 6.39 4.07 0.04
N ILE A 339 6.89 2.89 0.29
CA ILE A 339 6.27 1.89 1.16
C ILE A 339 6.86 1.92 2.56
N VAL A 340 8.19 2.05 2.66
CA VAL A 340 8.92 2.20 3.93
C VAL A 340 10.11 3.13 3.73
N ARG A 341 10.33 4.03 4.68
CA ARG A 341 11.51 4.90 4.74
C ARG A 341 12.10 4.98 6.14
N LEU A 342 13.33 5.45 6.24
CA LEU A 342 14.15 5.39 7.44
C LEU A 342 13.51 6.02 8.71
N PRO A 343 12.82 7.16 8.67
CA PRO A 343 12.17 7.72 9.86
C PRO A 343 11.17 6.77 10.51
N GLU A 344 10.47 5.97 9.69
CA GLU A 344 9.55 4.96 10.23
C GLU A 344 10.29 3.94 11.12
N MET A 345 11.53 3.59 10.77
CA MET A 345 12.34 2.68 11.57
C MET A 345 12.74 3.28 12.92
N TYR A 346 13.15 4.55 12.96
CA TYR A 346 13.43 5.25 14.22
C TYR A 346 12.19 5.30 15.13
N LEU A 347 11.05 5.71 14.58
CA LEU A 347 9.79 5.80 15.32
C LEU A 347 9.31 4.42 15.81
N THR A 348 9.45 3.39 14.97
CA THR A 348 9.09 2.00 15.31
C THR A 348 9.99 1.45 16.41
N ARG A 349 11.32 1.68 16.35
CA ARG A 349 12.26 1.20 17.37
C ARG A 349 11.95 1.81 18.73
N ALA A 350 11.82 3.12 18.80
CA ALA A 350 11.53 3.83 20.05
C ALA A 350 10.20 3.39 20.66
N GLU A 351 9.12 3.37 19.87
CA GLU A 351 7.81 2.97 20.36
C GLU A 351 7.79 1.51 20.82
N SER A 352 8.39 0.60 20.06
CA SER A 352 8.45 -0.82 20.41
C SER A 352 9.19 -1.06 21.72
N ASN A 353 10.32 -0.36 21.95
CA ASN A 353 11.02 -0.46 23.22
C ASN A 353 10.13 -0.04 24.41
N ILE A 354 9.42 1.08 24.27
CA ILE A 354 8.56 1.60 25.34
C ILE A 354 7.35 0.70 25.59
N MET A 355 6.76 0.16 24.53
CA MET A 355 5.62 -0.78 24.64
C MET A 355 6.01 -2.07 25.37
N ASN A 356 7.25 -2.55 25.21
CA ASN A 356 7.75 -3.73 25.88
C ASN A 356 8.18 -3.47 27.33
N SER A 357 8.94 -2.39 27.54
CA SER A 357 9.61 -2.14 28.82
C SER A 357 8.82 -1.24 29.77
N ASN A 358 7.80 -0.53 29.26
CA ASN A 358 7.10 0.56 29.95
C ASN A 358 8.06 1.63 30.50
N SER A 359 9.21 1.82 29.86
CA SER A 359 10.22 2.78 30.24
C SER A 359 10.81 3.49 29.02
N VAL A 360 11.32 4.70 29.23
CA VAL A 360 11.95 5.51 28.19
C VAL A 360 13.45 5.54 28.42
N THR A 361 14.21 5.23 27.38
CA THR A 361 15.68 5.29 27.40
C THR A 361 16.19 6.53 26.66
N SER A 362 17.48 6.84 26.82
CA SER A 362 18.14 7.90 26.05
C SER A 362 18.17 7.60 24.54
N THR A 363 18.17 6.33 24.15
CA THR A 363 18.10 5.92 22.75
C THR A 363 16.73 6.27 22.15
N ASP A 364 15.64 6.02 22.86
CA ASP A 364 14.29 6.37 22.41
C ASP A 364 14.14 7.87 22.19
N VAL A 365 14.67 8.67 23.12
CA VAL A 365 14.70 10.12 22.98
C VAL A 365 15.53 10.55 21.78
N ALA A 366 16.71 9.93 21.57
CA ALA A 366 17.58 10.23 20.43
C ALA A 366 16.90 9.89 19.11
N ASP A 367 16.18 8.76 19.00
CA ASP A 367 15.46 8.34 17.80
C ASP A 367 14.39 9.35 17.39
N ILE A 368 13.61 9.83 18.34
CA ILE A 368 12.58 10.82 18.04
C ILE A 368 13.21 12.17 17.68
N ASN A 369 14.24 12.56 18.41
CA ASN A 369 14.94 13.82 18.15
C ASN A 369 15.67 13.83 16.78
N VAL A 370 16.14 12.71 16.29
CA VAL A 370 16.71 12.61 14.94
C VAL A 370 15.69 13.03 13.89
N VAL A 371 14.45 12.53 13.98
CA VAL A 371 13.35 12.88 13.07
C VAL A 371 12.95 14.36 13.23
N LYS A 372 12.76 14.82 14.47
CA LYS A 372 12.39 16.21 14.79
C LYS A 372 13.45 17.22 14.31
N ASN A 373 14.72 16.94 14.58
CA ASN A 373 15.83 17.81 14.17
C ASN A 373 15.92 17.94 12.64
N ARG A 374 15.73 16.83 11.91
CA ARG A 374 15.70 16.86 10.44
C ARG A 374 14.57 17.76 9.94
N ALA A 375 13.39 17.68 10.56
CA ALA A 375 12.25 18.53 10.23
C ALA A 375 12.43 19.99 10.68
N GLY A 376 13.46 20.32 11.46
CA GLY A 376 13.67 21.68 12.02
C GLY A 376 12.71 22.02 13.16
N ALA A 377 12.01 21.04 13.73
CA ALA A 377 11.06 21.27 14.81
C ALA A 377 11.74 21.79 16.08
N ALA A 378 11.23 22.88 16.68
CA ALA A 378 11.80 23.49 17.87
C ALA A 378 11.48 22.72 19.16
N ASP A 379 10.48 21.85 19.14
CA ASP A 379 9.98 21.10 20.29
C ASP A 379 10.73 19.76 20.50
N THR A 380 12.06 19.79 20.36
CA THR A 380 12.90 18.62 20.64
C THR A 380 12.78 18.19 22.09
N ILE A 381 12.86 16.89 22.31
CA ILE A 381 12.68 16.30 23.64
C ILE A 381 13.94 16.56 24.49
N THR A 382 13.75 17.19 25.63
CA THR A 382 14.79 17.39 26.66
C THR A 382 14.47 16.56 27.90
N GLY A 383 15.44 15.75 28.34
CA GLY A 383 15.24 14.84 29.47
C GLY A 383 14.52 13.55 29.05
N THR A 384 13.92 12.86 30.02
CA THR A 384 13.28 11.55 29.83
C THR A 384 11.82 11.66 30.28
N PRO A 385 10.87 11.81 29.34
CA PRO A 385 9.44 11.81 29.65
C PRO A 385 8.98 10.48 30.28
N SER A 386 7.78 10.46 30.88
CA SER A 386 7.16 9.19 31.26
C SER A 386 6.82 8.36 30.00
N ALA A 387 6.69 7.04 30.15
CA ALA A 387 6.34 6.16 29.03
C ALA A 387 5.07 6.62 28.31
N SER A 388 4.01 6.94 29.04
CA SER A 388 2.75 7.43 28.46
C SER A 388 2.92 8.75 27.70
N ALA A 389 3.64 9.71 28.27
CA ALA A 389 3.88 11.00 27.60
C ALA A 389 4.72 10.81 26.32
N MET A 390 5.71 9.92 26.37
CA MET A 390 6.56 9.63 25.22
C MET A 390 5.78 8.93 24.08
N LEU A 391 4.88 8.00 24.41
CA LEU A 391 4.01 7.36 23.41
C LEU A 391 3.09 8.36 22.73
N ASP A 392 2.56 9.36 23.45
CA ASP A 392 1.77 10.43 22.84
C ASP A 392 2.62 11.34 21.92
N ILE A 393 3.86 11.63 22.32
CA ILE A 393 4.81 12.36 21.47
C ILE A 393 5.11 11.57 20.21
N ILE A 394 5.39 10.27 20.31
CA ILE A 394 5.68 9.40 19.17
C ILE A 394 4.48 9.31 18.22
N TYR A 395 3.27 9.13 18.74
CA TYR A 395 2.05 9.07 17.93
C TYR A 395 1.87 10.36 17.12
N ASN A 396 2.06 11.51 17.72
CA ASN A 396 1.93 12.80 17.04
C ASN A 396 3.06 13.02 16.04
N GLU A 397 4.30 12.68 16.38
CA GLU A 397 5.45 12.81 15.49
C GLU A 397 5.31 11.89 14.28
N ARG A 398 4.93 10.63 14.51
CA ARG A 398 4.67 9.65 13.45
C ARG A 398 3.57 10.12 12.51
N SER A 399 2.49 10.68 13.05
CA SER A 399 1.39 11.23 12.25
C SER A 399 1.85 12.38 11.35
N LYS A 400 2.71 13.27 11.85
CA LYS A 400 3.26 14.38 11.06
C LYS A 400 4.24 13.90 10.00
N GLU A 401 5.15 12.99 10.40
CA GLU A 401 6.23 12.51 9.55
C GLU A 401 5.72 11.66 8.39
N LEU A 402 4.82 10.71 8.68
CA LEU A 402 4.29 9.73 7.73
C LEU A 402 2.89 10.10 7.21
N CYS A 403 2.51 11.38 7.25
CA CYS A 403 1.21 11.81 6.75
C CYS A 403 1.06 11.42 5.26
N PHE A 404 -0.08 10.87 4.90
CA PHE A 404 -0.41 10.36 3.56
C PHE A 404 0.47 9.19 3.06
N GLU A 405 1.18 8.50 3.96
CA GLU A 405 1.97 7.33 3.61
C GLU A 405 1.35 6.08 4.21
N LEU A 406 1.02 5.12 3.35
CA LEU A 406 0.51 3.78 3.68
C LEU A 406 -0.54 3.78 4.83
N PHE A 407 -1.39 4.81 4.89
CA PHE A 407 -2.43 5.01 5.94
C PHE A 407 -1.89 4.87 7.38
N ASP A 408 -0.63 5.16 7.58
CA ASP A 408 0.07 4.95 8.85
C ASP A 408 -0.74 5.51 10.04
N ARG A 409 -1.27 6.74 9.94
CA ARG A 409 -2.07 7.34 11.00
C ARG A 409 -3.33 6.54 11.34
N LEU A 410 -4.07 6.06 10.33
CA LEU A 410 -5.25 5.23 10.54
C LEU A 410 -4.89 3.93 11.24
N LEU A 411 -3.88 3.22 10.71
CA LEU A 411 -3.42 1.95 11.29
C LEU A 411 -2.96 2.13 12.73
N ASN A 412 -2.29 3.24 13.05
CA ASN A 412 -1.88 3.55 14.43
C ASN A 412 -3.06 3.91 15.32
N SER A 413 -4.04 4.67 14.81
CA SER A 413 -5.27 4.96 15.56
C SER A 413 -6.01 3.65 15.90
N VAL A 414 -6.13 2.73 14.94
CA VAL A 414 -6.71 1.39 15.18
C VAL A 414 -5.88 0.59 16.18
N ARG A 415 -4.57 0.53 16.01
CA ARG A 415 -3.66 -0.24 16.88
C ARG A 415 -3.68 0.22 18.33
N LEU A 416 -3.79 1.54 18.54
CA LEU A 416 -3.79 2.20 19.84
C LEU A 416 -5.21 2.50 20.37
N GLU A 417 -6.25 2.08 19.64
CA GLU A 417 -7.65 2.28 20.00
C GLU A 417 -8.00 3.75 20.27
N LYS A 418 -7.40 4.67 19.49
CA LYS A 418 -7.60 6.11 19.62
C LYS A 418 -8.84 6.57 18.87
N ASP A 419 -9.54 7.52 19.45
CA ASP A 419 -10.62 8.24 18.77
C ASP A 419 -10.08 9.06 17.61
N ILE A 420 -10.93 9.28 16.61
CA ILE A 420 -10.59 10.02 15.39
C ILE A 420 -11.50 11.25 15.28
N VAL A 421 -10.92 12.36 14.86
CA VAL A 421 -11.68 13.59 14.55
C VAL A 421 -11.84 13.70 13.04
N ASP A 422 -13.08 13.83 12.57
CA ASP A 422 -13.38 14.01 11.15
C ASP A 422 -13.13 15.45 10.66
N GLN A 423 -13.33 15.64 9.38
CA GLN A 423 -13.18 16.94 8.71
C GLN A 423 -14.12 18.04 9.24
N ASN A 424 -15.19 17.68 9.93
CA ASN A 424 -16.16 18.62 10.50
C ASN A 424 -15.87 18.92 11.98
N GLY A 425 -14.82 18.32 12.55
CA GLY A 425 -14.50 18.40 13.97
C GLY A 425 -15.32 17.45 14.84
N SER A 426 -16.06 16.51 14.24
CA SER A 426 -16.80 15.49 14.99
C SER A 426 -15.84 14.38 15.43
N THR A 427 -15.95 13.99 16.69
CA THR A 427 -15.14 12.88 17.24
C THR A 427 -15.89 11.56 17.06
N TYR A 428 -15.23 10.60 16.44
CA TYR A 428 -15.68 9.21 16.36
C TYR A 428 -14.88 8.37 17.35
N SER A 429 -15.58 7.72 18.28
CA SER A 429 -14.93 6.78 19.18
C SER A 429 -14.39 5.56 18.43
N TYR A 430 -13.32 4.95 18.95
CA TYR A 430 -12.78 3.73 18.38
C TYR A 430 -13.87 2.66 18.17
N GLY A 431 -14.76 2.46 19.15
CA GLY A 431 -15.84 1.49 19.05
C GLY A 431 -16.85 1.78 17.93
N ASP A 432 -17.04 3.07 17.59
CA ASP A 432 -18.00 3.47 16.55
C ASP A 432 -17.42 3.28 15.15
N TYR A 433 -16.15 3.63 14.93
CA TYR A 433 -15.58 3.59 13.58
C TYR A 433 -14.97 2.24 13.19
N ILE A 434 -14.49 1.46 14.15
CA ILE A 434 -13.76 0.20 13.83
C ILE A 434 -14.62 -0.81 13.07
N ASN A 435 -15.91 -0.84 13.33
CA ASN A 435 -16.85 -1.72 12.63
C ASN A 435 -17.31 -1.18 11.27
N LYS A 436 -16.92 0.05 10.94
CA LYS A 436 -17.21 0.68 9.65
C LYS A 436 -15.98 0.75 8.74
N LEU A 437 -14.82 0.39 9.28
CA LEU A 437 -13.54 0.49 8.63
C LEU A 437 -13.20 -0.77 7.86
N TYR A 438 -13.94 -1.06 6.81
CA TYR A 438 -13.63 -2.13 5.86
C TYR A 438 -14.20 -1.81 4.49
N TYR A 439 -13.59 -2.35 3.45
CA TYR A 439 -14.14 -2.30 2.10
C TYR A 439 -15.07 -3.48 1.87
N PRO A 440 -16.28 -3.26 1.34
CA PRO A 440 -17.16 -4.34 0.95
C PRO A 440 -16.55 -5.09 -0.25
N PHE A 441 -16.82 -6.38 -0.34
CA PHE A 441 -16.51 -7.13 -1.54
C PHE A 441 -17.43 -6.70 -2.68
N PRO A 442 -16.98 -6.79 -3.96
CA PRO A 442 -17.85 -6.58 -5.11
C PRO A 442 -19.03 -7.55 -5.08
N GLN A 443 -20.23 -7.07 -5.41
CA GLN A 443 -21.43 -7.92 -5.35
C GLN A 443 -21.32 -9.16 -6.25
N GLU A 444 -20.70 -9.02 -7.41
CA GLU A 444 -20.45 -10.14 -8.35
C GLU A 444 -19.60 -11.24 -7.73
N GLU A 445 -18.60 -10.86 -6.90
CA GLU A 445 -17.75 -11.81 -6.21
C GLU A 445 -18.50 -12.49 -5.03
N ILE A 446 -19.32 -11.72 -4.30
CA ILE A 446 -20.19 -12.25 -3.24
C ILE A 446 -21.10 -13.33 -3.82
N ASP A 447 -21.78 -13.02 -4.93
CA ASP A 447 -22.71 -13.93 -5.58
C ASP A 447 -22.00 -15.14 -6.18
N TYR A 448 -20.85 -14.93 -6.83
CA TYR A 448 -20.08 -16.02 -7.45
C TYR A 448 -19.51 -16.99 -6.42
N HIS A 449 -18.84 -16.46 -5.41
CA HIS A 449 -18.15 -17.26 -4.39
C HIS A 449 -19.08 -17.73 -3.26
N ASN A 450 -20.28 -17.15 -3.12
CA ASN A 450 -21.21 -17.30 -2.00
C ASN A 450 -20.56 -16.84 -0.68
N PHE A 451 -19.96 -15.65 -0.69
CA PHE A 451 -19.43 -15.08 0.55
C PHE A 451 -20.58 -14.76 1.51
N GLU A 452 -20.49 -15.26 2.74
CA GLU A 452 -21.39 -14.85 3.81
C GLU A 452 -20.91 -13.52 4.39
N GLU A 453 -21.71 -12.47 4.18
CA GLU A 453 -21.44 -11.12 4.67
C GLU A 453 -21.96 -10.88 6.09
#